data_ab4debb0e0736bd6310673971996cbdd
#
_entry.id   ab4debb0e0736bd6310673971996cbdd
#
_cell.length_a   1.000
_cell.length_b   1.000
_cell.length_c   1.000
_cell.angle_alpha   90.00
_cell.angle_beta   90.00
_cell.angle_gamma   90.00
#
_symmetry.space_group_name_H-M   'P 1'
#
loop_
_entity.id
_entity.type
_entity.pdbx_description
1 polymer ?
#
loop_
_entity_poly.entity_id
_entity_poly.type
_entity_poly.pdbx_seq_one_letter_code
_entity_poly.pdbx_strand_id
1 'polypeptide(L)'
;MKNSRILAIITGFIFSCSLISFSQSGNVLKIFQFPADRIPRIDGNSDDWDIVPAGYEIGSYLLRDDEKKHSAPDPANLDVKVKVGWVKGMNKLYFLYEAYDNYWDFSKVGLHHDIFEIVVDADQSGGPLIEQFHPNPDLNNTWEAYFNFHGVHAQNYHIFTPAEGEDWCLAWGSQPWIKELPYANAAYKYDFRPGESGKLVLEFWITPFDYAGPEGPVRAVESVLEEGRDIGLCWAVIDFDDVNARSNNGFWNLSEHHTMYGNASQLRTFRLMPLEQQFRKKIDAQWSFRIIDMDRRMVAFRDQSAGQINSWKWDFGDGTTSSDQHPVHTYTKPGRYIVILYIEGPDGKSRMGKMWDVAVRSGRLDRDV
;
A
#
# COMPACT_ATOMS: atom_id res chain seq x y z
N MET A 1 -78.78 -3.18 21.72
CA MET A 1 -77.86 -4.05 20.98
C MET A 1 -76.69 -3.18 20.54
N LYS A 2 -75.56 -3.27 21.23
CA LYS A 2 -74.36 -2.43 21.01
C LYS A 2 -73.33 -3.22 20.17
N ASN A 3 -72.98 -2.70 19.00
CA ASN A 3 -71.94 -3.25 18.16
C ASN A 3 -70.63 -2.57 18.54
N SER A 4 -69.72 -3.33 19.16
CA SER A 4 -68.31 -2.93 19.38
C SER A 4 -67.48 -3.26 18.14
N ARG A 5 -66.89 -2.25 17.53
CA ARG A 5 -65.85 -2.42 16.48
C ARG A 5 -64.47 -2.46 17.17
N ILE A 6 -63.82 -3.57 17.07
CA ILE A 6 -62.41 -3.74 17.48
C ILE A 6 -61.55 -3.21 16.37
N LEU A 7 -60.74 -2.20 16.68
CA LEU A 7 -59.73 -1.65 15.79
C LEU A 7 -58.41 -2.41 16.03
N ALA A 8 -57.99 -3.23 15.10
CA ALA A 8 -56.69 -3.91 15.14
C ALA A 8 -55.61 -2.97 14.61
N ILE A 9 -54.70 -2.57 15.49
CA ILE A 9 -53.46 -1.84 15.12
C ILE A 9 -52.43 -2.86 14.69
N ILE A 10 -52.10 -2.89 13.41
CA ILE A 10 -51.01 -3.68 12.86
C ILE A 10 -49.76 -2.81 12.98
N THR A 11 -48.89 -3.12 13.96
CA THR A 11 -47.57 -2.54 14.10
C THR A 11 -46.61 -3.29 13.15
N GLY A 12 -46.35 -2.68 12.01
CA GLY A 12 -45.35 -3.22 11.08
C GLY A 12 -43.95 -3.04 11.62
N PHE A 13 -43.32 -4.14 12.00
CA PHE A 13 -41.86 -4.20 12.25
C PHE A 13 -41.12 -4.19 10.91
N ILE A 14 -40.49 -3.06 10.58
CA ILE A 14 -39.56 -3.01 9.46
C ILE A 14 -38.28 -3.66 9.95
N PHE A 15 -38.07 -4.90 9.55
CA PHE A 15 -36.75 -5.56 9.68
C PHE A 15 -35.79 -4.93 8.64
N SER A 16 -34.97 -4.02 9.12
CA SER A 16 -33.79 -3.55 8.35
C SER A 16 -32.83 -4.72 8.26
N CYS A 17 -32.83 -5.40 7.12
CA CYS A 17 -31.85 -6.43 6.80
C CYS A 17 -30.58 -5.72 6.44
N SER A 18 -29.68 -5.50 7.42
CA SER A 18 -28.31 -5.12 7.17
C SER A 18 -27.64 -6.28 6.45
N LEU A 19 -27.41 -6.12 5.17
CA LEU A 19 -26.53 -7.02 4.42
C LEU A 19 -25.13 -6.90 5.04
N ILE A 20 -24.83 -7.77 6.00
CA ILE A 20 -23.48 -8.01 6.44
C ILE A 20 -22.82 -8.75 5.29
N SER A 21 -22.03 -8.04 4.52
CA SER A 21 -21.07 -8.67 3.61
C SER A 21 -20.18 -9.56 4.45
N PHE A 22 -20.38 -10.86 4.37
CA PHE A 22 -19.41 -11.83 4.87
C PHE A 22 -18.16 -11.72 3.99
N SER A 23 -17.21 -10.88 4.40
CA SER A 23 -15.82 -11.01 3.95
C SER A 23 -15.40 -12.44 4.29
N GLN A 24 -15.05 -13.21 3.26
CA GLN A 24 -14.41 -14.51 3.44
C GLN A 24 -13.19 -14.30 4.35
N SER A 25 -13.15 -15.00 5.47
CA SER A 25 -12.02 -15.00 6.42
C SER A 25 -10.84 -15.79 5.85
N GLY A 26 -10.34 -15.42 4.69
CA GLY A 26 -9.00 -15.76 4.23
C GLY A 26 -8.01 -14.90 5.02
N ASN A 27 -6.89 -15.50 5.50
CA ASN A 27 -5.85 -14.74 6.18
C ASN A 27 -5.44 -13.53 5.34
N VAL A 28 -5.55 -12.33 5.92
CA VAL A 28 -5.06 -11.09 5.32
C VAL A 28 -3.55 -11.19 5.19
N LEU A 29 -3.04 -11.07 3.96
CA LEU A 29 -1.62 -11.06 3.67
C LEU A 29 -1.02 -9.68 3.99
N LYS A 30 0.28 -9.60 4.19
CA LYS A 30 0.93 -8.39 4.69
C LYS A 30 1.85 -7.78 3.65
N ILE A 31 1.81 -6.46 3.51
CA ILE A 31 2.75 -5.67 2.72
C ILE A 31 3.66 -4.91 3.67
N PHE A 32 4.97 -5.11 3.55
CA PHE A 32 5.96 -4.50 4.42
C PHE A 32 6.11 -3.00 4.16
N GLN A 33 6.18 -2.19 5.21
CA GLN A 33 6.53 -0.78 5.07
C GLN A 33 8.05 -0.59 5.15
N PHE A 34 8.65 -0.13 4.05
CA PHE A 34 10.06 0.27 4.06
C PHE A 34 10.25 1.60 4.80
N PRO A 35 11.32 1.72 5.60
CA PRO A 35 11.78 3.02 6.08
C PRO A 35 12.12 3.94 4.89
N ALA A 36 11.82 5.23 5.00
CA ALA A 36 12.04 6.19 3.92
C ALA A 36 13.52 6.35 3.49
N ASP A 37 14.44 5.94 4.34
CA ASP A 37 15.89 5.92 4.09
C ASP A 37 16.43 4.57 3.64
N ARG A 38 15.56 3.57 3.45
CA ARG A 38 15.91 2.18 3.03
C ARG A 38 14.94 1.65 1.99
N ILE A 39 14.65 2.46 0.99
CA ILE A 39 13.82 2.06 -0.15
C ILE A 39 14.64 1.14 -1.04
N PRO A 40 14.13 -0.03 -1.48
CA PRO A 40 14.88 -0.93 -2.33
C PRO A 40 15.21 -0.28 -3.67
N ARG A 41 16.40 -0.53 -4.17
CA ARG A 41 16.77 -0.17 -5.53
C ARG A 41 16.23 -1.23 -6.46
N ILE A 42 15.90 -0.81 -7.64
CA ILE A 42 15.48 -1.75 -8.67
C ILE A 42 16.68 -2.01 -9.56
N ASP A 43 17.52 -2.96 -9.15
CA ASP A 43 18.77 -3.30 -9.83
C ASP A 43 18.96 -4.81 -10.05
N GLY A 44 17.97 -5.63 -9.70
CA GLY A 44 18.00 -7.08 -9.79
C GLY A 44 18.80 -7.76 -8.66
N ASN A 45 19.08 -7.05 -7.56
CA ASN A 45 19.76 -7.59 -6.41
C ASN A 45 18.88 -7.55 -5.15
N SER A 46 18.60 -8.71 -4.57
CA SER A 46 17.67 -8.84 -3.44
C SER A 46 18.24 -8.38 -2.08
N ASP A 47 19.49 -7.93 -1.99
CA ASP A 47 20.14 -7.56 -0.72
C ASP A 47 19.37 -6.45 0.05
N ASP A 48 18.75 -5.51 -0.66
CA ASP A 48 17.97 -4.44 -0.06
C ASP A 48 16.71 -4.95 0.67
N TRP A 49 16.28 -6.20 0.38
CA TRP A 49 15.12 -6.86 0.96
C TRP A 49 15.44 -7.69 2.21
N ASP A 50 16.69 -7.79 2.62
CA ASP A 50 17.10 -8.51 3.83
C ASP A 50 16.48 -7.96 5.11
N ILE A 51 16.07 -6.68 5.08
CA ILE A 51 15.36 -6.05 6.19
C ILE A 51 13.90 -6.49 6.33
N VAL A 52 13.34 -7.16 5.31
CA VAL A 52 11.96 -7.64 5.30
C VAL A 52 11.86 -8.96 6.05
N PRO A 53 11.14 -9.03 7.17
CA PRO A 53 11.02 -10.26 7.95
C PRO A 53 10.41 -11.41 7.14
N ALA A 54 10.83 -12.65 7.42
CA ALA A 54 10.35 -13.86 6.74
C ALA A 54 8.81 -14.02 6.77
N GLY A 55 8.13 -13.44 7.76
CA GLY A 55 6.66 -13.47 7.84
C GLY A 55 5.92 -12.64 6.78
N TYR A 56 6.64 -11.94 5.91
CA TYR A 56 6.11 -11.22 4.74
C TYR A 56 6.36 -11.95 3.42
N GLU A 57 7.11 -13.06 3.45
CA GLU A 57 7.38 -13.86 2.27
C GLU A 57 6.19 -14.77 1.94
N ILE A 58 5.81 -14.79 0.68
CA ILE A 58 4.72 -15.59 0.13
C ILE A 58 5.34 -16.57 -0.86
N GLY A 59 5.39 -17.83 -0.47
CA GLY A 59 6.01 -18.90 -1.26
C GLY A 59 5.03 -19.70 -2.11
N SER A 60 5.59 -20.55 -2.97
CA SER A 60 4.88 -21.45 -3.87
C SER A 60 3.79 -22.27 -3.17
N TYR A 61 3.99 -22.64 -1.91
CA TYR A 61 3.04 -23.45 -1.11
C TYR A 61 1.65 -22.81 -0.92
N LEU A 62 1.52 -21.51 -1.18
CA LEU A 62 0.23 -20.79 -1.17
C LEU A 62 -0.44 -20.75 -2.55
N LEU A 63 0.26 -21.16 -3.60
CA LEU A 63 -0.26 -21.15 -4.96
C LEU A 63 -1.08 -22.40 -5.24
N ARG A 64 -2.03 -22.30 -6.12
CA ARG A 64 -2.89 -23.39 -6.61
C ARG A 64 -2.91 -23.37 -8.12
N ASP A 65 -2.86 -24.54 -8.71
CA ASP A 65 -3.02 -24.67 -10.15
C ASP A 65 -4.48 -24.37 -10.55
N ASP A 66 -4.68 -23.28 -11.26
CA ASP A 66 -5.98 -22.80 -11.68
C ASP A 66 -6.68 -23.77 -12.65
N GLU A 67 -5.88 -24.47 -13.45
CA GLU A 67 -6.36 -25.47 -14.40
C GLU A 67 -6.49 -26.86 -13.79
N LYS A 68 -6.12 -27.03 -12.53
CA LYS A 68 -6.23 -28.29 -11.78
C LYS A 68 -5.46 -29.48 -12.40
N LYS A 69 -4.41 -29.18 -13.14
CA LYS A 69 -3.48 -30.20 -13.65
C LYS A 69 -2.65 -30.83 -12.53
N HIS A 70 -2.33 -30.03 -11.52
CA HIS A 70 -1.51 -30.40 -10.37
C HIS A 70 -2.22 -30.14 -9.05
N SER A 71 -1.95 -30.95 -8.05
CA SER A 71 -2.54 -30.79 -6.71
C SER A 71 -1.77 -29.81 -5.83
N ALA A 72 -0.48 -29.60 -6.08
CA ALA A 72 0.42 -28.70 -5.37
C ALA A 72 1.64 -28.38 -6.25
N PRO A 73 2.31 -27.23 -6.03
CA PRO A 73 3.59 -26.95 -6.68
C PRO A 73 4.65 -27.97 -6.26
N ASP A 74 5.50 -28.34 -7.21
CA ASP A 74 6.72 -29.12 -6.95
C ASP A 74 7.92 -28.16 -6.91
N PRO A 75 8.57 -27.96 -5.76
CA PRO A 75 9.72 -27.05 -5.66
C PRO A 75 10.95 -27.50 -6.48
N ALA A 76 10.97 -28.77 -6.94
CA ALA A 76 12.02 -29.23 -7.85
C ALA A 76 11.77 -28.79 -9.30
N ASN A 77 10.51 -28.50 -9.65
CA ASN A 77 10.11 -27.90 -10.91
C ASN A 77 10.13 -26.38 -10.80
N LEU A 78 9.26 -25.83 -9.96
CA LEU A 78 9.07 -24.40 -9.78
C LEU A 78 9.01 -24.03 -8.29
N ASP A 79 9.98 -23.25 -7.79
CA ASP A 79 9.97 -22.67 -6.44
C ASP A 79 9.97 -21.14 -6.51
N VAL A 80 8.92 -20.52 -5.98
CA VAL A 80 8.70 -19.07 -6.08
C VAL A 80 8.55 -18.46 -4.69
N LYS A 81 9.16 -17.31 -4.51
CA LYS A 81 9.05 -16.47 -3.32
C LYS A 81 8.79 -15.04 -3.73
N VAL A 82 7.74 -14.46 -3.17
CA VAL A 82 7.36 -13.07 -3.42
C VAL A 82 7.34 -12.30 -2.12
N LYS A 83 7.97 -11.14 -2.10
CA LYS A 83 7.83 -10.12 -1.05
C LYS A 83 7.24 -8.86 -1.65
N VAL A 84 6.32 -8.23 -0.92
CA VAL A 84 5.70 -6.97 -1.35
C VAL A 84 5.95 -5.92 -0.29
N GLY A 85 6.34 -4.73 -0.74
CA GLY A 85 6.62 -3.59 0.12
C GLY A 85 5.99 -2.30 -0.37
N TRP A 86 5.93 -1.30 0.52
CA TRP A 86 5.44 0.03 0.22
C TRP A 86 6.19 1.08 1.05
N VAL A 87 6.07 2.35 0.68
CA VAL A 87 6.70 3.46 1.40
C VAL A 87 5.65 4.52 1.71
N LYS A 88 5.54 4.93 2.96
CA LYS A 88 4.60 5.96 3.39
C LYS A 88 4.86 7.29 2.67
N GLY A 89 3.81 7.86 2.09
CA GLY A 89 3.89 9.09 1.30
C GLY A 89 4.33 8.90 -0.16
N MET A 90 4.53 7.64 -0.58
CA MET A 90 4.75 7.27 -1.98
C MET A 90 3.66 6.29 -2.40
N ASN A 91 2.95 6.60 -3.47
CA ASN A 91 1.89 5.71 -3.98
C ASN A 91 2.51 4.62 -4.87
N LYS A 92 3.40 3.80 -4.30
CA LYS A 92 4.13 2.75 -5.01
C LYS A 92 4.14 1.46 -4.23
N LEU A 93 3.91 0.36 -4.92
CA LEU A 93 4.12 -1.00 -4.44
C LEU A 93 5.41 -1.53 -5.04
N TYR A 94 6.28 -2.04 -4.19
CA TYR A 94 7.57 -2.66 -4.54
C TYR A 94 7.42 -4.16 -4.44
N PHE A 95 8.02 -4.88 -5.38
CA PHE A 95 7.98 -6.34 -5.45
C PHE A 95 9.38 -6.90 -5.61
N LEU A 96 9.65 -7.96 -4.86
CA LEU A 96 10.74 -8.88 -5.09
C LEU A 96 10.12 -10.22 -5.46
N TYR A 97 10.47 -10.74 -6.63
CA TYR A 97 10.16 -12.07 -7.11
C TYR A 97 11.45 -12.84 -7.26
N GLU A 98 11.64 -13.87 -6.44
CA GLU A 98 12.74 -14.82 -6.53
C GLU A 98 12.15 -16.16 -6.95
N ALA A 99 12.63 -16.72 -8.02
CA ALA A 99 12.15 -17.99 -8.52
C ALA A 99 13.30 -18.90 -8.95
N TYR A 100 13.13 -20.20 -8.71
CA TYR A 100 13.87 -21.27 -9.36
C TYR A 100 12.91 -21.99 -10.27
N ASP A 101 13.37 -22.28 -11.48
CA ASP A 101 12.67 -23.14 -12.42
C ASP A 101 13.65 -24.15 -12.99
N ASN A 102 13.14 -25.36 -13.28
CA ASN A 102 13.94 -26.42 -13.90
C ASN A 102 14.06 -26.24 -15.41
N TYR A 103 13.18 -25.43 -16.02
CA TYR A 103 13.16 -25.16 -17.46
C TYR A 103 12.57 -23.80 -17.76
N TRP A 104 13.41 -22.76 -17.89
CA TRP A 104 12.96 -21.42 -18.24
C TRP A 104 12.58 -21.30 -19.71
N ASP A 105 11.31 -21.08 -20.05
CA ASP A 105 10.86 -20.84 -21.42
C ASP A 105 10.68 -19.34 -21.69
N PHE A 106 11.64 -18.76 -22.42
CA PHE A 106 11.60 -17.38 -22.91
C PHE A 106 12.26 -17.24 -24.28
N SER A 107 12.34 -18.34 -25.03
CA SER A 107 13.00 -18.38 -26.34
C SER A 107 12.23 -17.72 -27.47
N LYS A 108 10.96 -17.40 -27.24
CA LYS A 108 10.06 -16.83 -28.25
C LYS A 108 9.47 -15.53 -27.73
N VAL A 109 9.30 -14.57 -28.65
CA VAL A 109 8.50 -13.38 -28.38
C VAL A 109 7.01 -13.74 -28.39
N GLY A 110 6.25 -13.35 -27.38
CA GLY A 110 4.81 -13.61 -27.31
C GLY A 110 4.31 -13.85 -25.91
N LEU A 111 3.10 -14.43 -25.81
CA LEU A 111 2.40 -14.62 -24.53
C LEU A 111 2.46 -16.07 -24.00
N HIS A 112 3.11 -16.98 -24.73
CA HIS A 112 3.15 -18.40 -24.41
C HIS A 112 4.55 -18.81 -23.96
N HIS A 113 4.96 -18.31 -22.79
CA HIS A 113 6.19 -18.65 -22.09
C HIS A 113 6.06 -18.28 -20.59
N ASP A 114 7.13 -18.38 -19.80
CA ASP A 114 7.10 -18.14 -18.36
C ASP A 114 6.75 -16.71 -18.03
N ILE A 115 5.76 -16.58 -17.14
CA ILE A 115 5.15 -15.29 -16.80
C ILE A 115 4.92 -15.19 -15.30
N PHE A 116 5.21 -14.02 -14.75
CA PHE A 116 4.70 -13.59 -13.46
C PHE A 116 3.62 -12.54 -13.70
N GLU A 117 2.36 -12.92 -13.56
CA GLU A 117 1.23 -12.04 -13.85
C GLU A 117 0.59 -11.53 -12.57
N ILE A 118 0.41 -10.21 -12.44
CA ILE A 118 -0.18 -9.59 -11.25
C ILE A 118 -1.41 -8.78 -11.62
N VAL A 119 -2.39 -8.74 -10.69
CA VAL A 119 -3.53 -7.83 -10.72
C VAL A 119 -3.60 -7.07 -9.40
N VAL A 120 -3.74 -5.76 -9.48
CA VAL A 120 -3.88 -4.87 -8.32
C VAL A 120 -5.14 -4.01 -8.43
N ASP A 121 -5.92 -3.99 -7.34
CA ASP A 121 -7.11 -3.16 -7.12
C ASP A 121 -6.95 -2.52 -5.74
N ALA A 122 -6.32 -1.36 -5.70
CA ALA A 122 -5.89 -0.77 -4.44
C ALA A 122 -7.00 -0.01 -3.70
N ASP A 123 -8.08 0.37 -4.36
CA ASP A 123 -9.28 0.94 -3.71
C ASP A 123 -10.33 -0.10 -3.36
N GLN A 124 -10.10 -1.37 -3.78
CA GLN A 124 -11.04 -2.48 -3.61
C GLN A 124 -12.43 -2.18 -4.20
N SER A 125 -12.47 -1.44 -5.30
CA SER A 125 -13.72 -1.19 -6.03
C SER A 125 -14.34 -2.49 -6.54
N GLY A 126 -13.51 -3.52 -6.79
CA GLY A 126 -13.95 -4.87 -7.13
C GLY A 126 -14.62 -4.95 -8.50
N GLY A 127 -15.36 -6.04 -8.69
CA GLY A 127 -16.11 -6.26 -9.91
C GLY A 127 -15.34 -6.94 -11.02
N PRO A 128 -16.00 -7.19 -12.16
CA PRO A 128 -15.36 -7.81 -13.31
C PRO A 128 -14.29 -6.89 -13.91
N LEU A 129 -13.13 -7.45 -14.22
CA LEU A 129 -12.05 -6.73 -14.91
C LEU A 129 -12.48 -6.30 -16.33
N ILE A 130 -13.44 -7.03 -16.89
CA ILE A 130 -14.07 -6.74 -18.16
C ILE A 130 -15.56 -6.68 -17.93
N GLU A 131 -16.17 -5.54 -18.23
CA GLU A 131 -17.62 -5.44 -18.23
C GLU A 131 -18.20 -6.08 -19.50
N GLN A 132 -19.10 -7.04 -19.31
CA GLN A 132 -19.76 -7.74 -20.41
C GLN A 132 -20.67 -6.82 -21.22
N PHE A 133 -21.16 -5.73 -20.61
CA PHE A 133 -21.99 -4.71 -21.21
C PHE A 133 -21.35 -3.34 -21.02
N HIS A 134 -20.50 -2.96 -21.97
CA HIS A 134 -19.91 -1.64 -21.93
C HIS A 134 -20.95 -0.58 -22.37
N PRO A 135 -21.02 0.59 -21.67
CA PRO A 135 -21.97 1.65 -22.01
C PRO A 135 -21.68 2.33 -23.36
N ASN A 136 -20.55 2.06 -24.00
CA ASN A 136 -20.26 2.59 -25.33
C ASN A 136 -20.95 1.73 -26.42
N PRO A 137 -22.01 2.26 -27.10
CA PRO A 137 -22.73 1.52 -28.12
C PRO A 137 -21.93 1.26 -29.40
N ASP A 138 -20.79 1.93 -29.56
CA ASP A 138 -19.93 1.79 -30.73
C ASP A 138 -18.96 0.59 -30.65
N LEU A 139 -18.88 -0.06 -29.47
CA LEU A 139 -18.08 -1.27 -29.30
C LEU A 139 -18.88 -2.51 -29.73
N ASN A 140 -18.56 -3.00 -30.92
CA ASN A 140 -19.32 -4.03 -31.63
C ASN A 140 -19.06 -5.46 -31.14
N ASN A 141 -18.03 -5.70 -30.30
CA ASN A 141 -17.72 -7.04 -29.85
C ASN A 141 -17.04 -7.07 -28.47
N THR A 142 -17.13 -8.22 -27.80
CA THR A 142 -16.58 -8.46 -26.47
C THR A 142 -15.06 -8.24 -26.38
N TRP A 143 -14.33 -8.49 -27.48
CA TRP A 143 -12.87 -8.34 -27.51
C TRP A 143 -12.46 -6.86 -27.56
N GLU A 144 -13.19 -6.01 -28.29
CA GLU A 144 -12.94 -4.56 -28.28
C GLU A 144 -13.22 -3.97 -26.88
N ALA A 145 -14.29 -4.39 -26.25
CA ALA A 145 -14.59 -4.02 -24.86
C ALA A 145 -13.47 -4.50 -23.93
N TYR A 146 -13.04 -5.74 -24.09
CA TYR A 146 -11.93 -6.33 -23.33
C TYR A 146 -10.67 -5.47 -23.41
N PHE A 147 -10.19 -5.19 -24.61
CA PHE A 147 -8.95 -4.44 -24.79
C PHE A 147 -9.06 -2.96 -24.40
N ASN A 148 -10.23 -2.36 -24.43
CA ASN A 148 -10.40 -0.95 -24.09
C ASN A 148 -10.64 -0.70 -22.60
N PHE A 149 -11.15 -1.69 -21.85
CA PHE A 149 -11.56 -1.49 -20.46
C PHE A 149 -10.92 -2.42 -19.45
N HIS A 150 -10.25 -3.47 -19.90
CA HIS A 150 -9.45 -4.30 -19.04
C HIS A 150 -8.38 -3.46 -18.34
N GLY A 151 -8.26 -3.62 -17.05
CA GLY A 151 -7.24 -2.95 -16.26
C GLY A 151 -7.49 -1.48 -15.91
N VAL A 152 -8.65 -0.90 -16.28
CA VAL A 152 -8.95 0.51 -15.98
C VAL A 152 -9.08 0.76 -14.47
N HIS A 153 -9.81 -0.10 -13.76
CA HIS A 153 -10.01 -0.01 -12.30
C HIS A 153 -9.18 -1.01 -11.50
N ALA A 154 -8.69 -2.06 -12.12
CA ALA A 154 -7.79 -3.03 -11.52
C ALA A 154 -6.70 -3.38 -12.53
N GLN A 155 -5.49 -2.88 -12.33
CA GLN A 155 -4.42 -2.98 -13.31
C GLN A 155 -3.85 -4.39 -13.35
N ASN A 156 -3.67 -4.92 -14.56
CA ASN A 156 -3.11 -6.23 -14.83
C ASN A 156 -1.79 -6.09 -15.61
N TYR A 157 -0.72 -6.66 -15.05
CA TYR A 157 0.64 -6.67 -15.60
C TYR A 157 1.05 -8.12 -15.88
N HIS A 158 1.24 -8.44 -17.14
CA HIS A 158 1.77 -9.70 -17.63
C HIS A 158 3.29 -9.58 -17.78
N ILE A 159 4.04 -9.94 -16.74
CA ILE A 159 5.46 -9.68 -16.61
C ILE A 159 6.24 -10.88 -17.15
N PHE A 160 7.10 -10.64 -18.12
CA PHE A 160 7.92 -11.67 -18.74
C PHE A 160 9.08 -12.09 -17.81
N THR A 161 9.31 -13.37 -17.67
CA THR A 161 10.29 -13.93 -16.72
C THR A 161 11.29 -14.88 -17.39
N PRO A 162 12.42 -14.36 -17.91
CA PRO A 162 12.83 -12.96 -18.01
C PRO A 162 12.32 -12.28 -19.30
N ALA A 163 12.47 -10.96 -19.38
CA ALA A 163 12.05 -10.14 -20.53
C ALA A 163 13.13 -9.96 -21.61
N GLU A 164 13.89 -11.00 -21.94
CA GLU A 164 14.99 -10.89 -22.88
C GLU A 164 14.50 -10.53 -24.29
N GLY A 165 14.90 -9.34 -24.77
CA GLY A 165 14.53 -8.88 -26.13
C GLY A 165 13.12 -8.31 -26.26
N GLU A 166 12.38 -8.20 -25.16
CA GLU A 166 11.03 -7.65 -25.09
C GLU A 166 10.95 -6.49 -24.07
N ASP A 167 9.82 -5.79 -24.06
CA ASP A 167 9.43 -4.97 -22.91
C ASP A 167 9.31 -5.87 -21.68
N TRP A 168 9.58 -5.32 -20.49
CA TRP A 168 9.52 -6.09 -19.26
C TRP A 168 8.13 -6.66 -18.96
N CYS A 169 7.05 -6.01 -19.43
CA CYS A 169 5.69 -6.53 -19.29
C CYS A 169 4.76 -6.02 -20.38
N LEU A 170 3.64 -6.74 -20.55
CA LEU A 170 2.45 -6.28 -21.21
C LEU A 170 1.46 -5.79 -20.14
N ALA A 171 1.09 -4.50 -20.16
CA ALA A 171 -0.05 -4.01 -19.40
C ALA A 171 -1.32 -4.31 -20.19
N TRP A 172 -2.20 -5.14 -19.61
CA TRP A 172 -3.45 -5.49 -20.27
C TRP A 172 -4.42 -4.31 -20.32
N GLY A 173 -5.01 -4.07 -21.49
CA GLY A 173 -5.97 -3.01 -21.71
C GLY A 173 -5.41 -1.83 -22.51
N SER A 174 -6.08 -0.69 -22.42
CA SER A 174 -5.82 0.51 -23.21
C SER A 174 -4.87 1.51 -22.55
N GLN A 175 -4.20 1.12 -21.47
CA GLN A 175 -3.31 1.97 -20.65
C GLN A 175 -1.84 1.49 -20.66
N PRO A 176 -1.16 1.28 -21.77
CA PRO A 176 0.21 0.76 -21.79
C PRO A 176 1.21 1.68 -21.07
N TRP A 177 0.87 2.94 -20.87
CA TRP A 177 1.69 3.93 -20.19
C TRP A 177 1.94 3.62 -18.69
N ILE A 178 1.10 2.78 -18.03
CA ILE A 178 1.27 2.44 -16.62
C ILE A 178 2.55 1.65 -16.34
N LYS A 179 3.12 0.98 -17.35
CA LYS A 179 4.37 0.21 -17.23
C LYS A 179 5.63 1.05 -17.45
N GLU A 180 5.47 2.31 -17.85
CA GLU A 180 6.55 3.23 -18.16
C GLU A 180 6.91 4.12 -16.94
N LEU A 181 8.13 4.67 -16.96
CA LEU A 181 8.47 5.72 -15.99
C LEU A 181 7.58 6.96 -16.20
N PRO A 182 7.11 7.59 -15.17
CA PRO A 182 7.44 7.44 -13.74
C PRO A 182 6.51 6.49 -12.97
N TYR A 183 5.74 5.63 -13.63
CA TYR A 183 4.67 4.81 -13.01
C TYR A 183 5.11 3.37 -12.69
N ALA A 184 6.13 2.87 -13.35
CA ALA A 184 6.71 1.56 -13.09
C ALA A 184 8.19 1.50 -13.47
N ASN A 185 8.91 0.53 -12.91
CA ASN A 185 10.29 0.21 -13.28
C ASN A 185 10.58 -1.24 -12.89
N ALA A 186 11.44 -1.94 -13.66
CA ALA A 186 11.82 -3.32 -13.39
C ALA A 186 13.30 -3.57 -13.68
N ALA A 187 13.91 -4.52 -12.96
CA ALA A 187 15.26 -5.01 -13.21
C ALA A 187 15.34 -6.51 -12.91
N TYR A 188 16.20 -7.21 -13.66
CA TYR A 188 16.38 -8.65 -13.61
C TYR A 188 17.84 -9.01 -13.32
N LYS A 189 18.01 -10.18 -12.66
CA LYS A 189 19.28 -10.87 -12.55
C LYS A 189 19.07 -12.36 -12.71
N TYR A 190 19.74 -12.96 -13.69
CA TYR A 190 19.73 -14.40 -13.97
C TYR A 190 21.00 -14.75 -14.75
N ASP A 191 21.33 -16.05 -14.82
CA ASP A 191 22.55 -16.56 -15.46
C ASP A 191 22.33 -17.83 -16.30
N PHE A 192 21.06 -18.12 -16.66
CA PHE A 192 20.65 -19.24 -17.47
C PHE A 192 20.23 -18.81 -18.89
N ARG A 193 20.12 -19.77 -19.80
CA ARG A 193 19.62 -19.62 -21.16
C ARG A 193 18.24 -20.22 -21.31
N PRO A 194 17.50 -19.87 -22.38
CA PRO A 194 16.23 -20.51 -22.68
C PRO A 194 16.35 -22.05 -22.68
N GLY A 195 15.46 -22.73 -21.96
CA GLY A 195 15.48 -24.20 -21.78
C GLY A 195 16.42 -24.71 -20.70
N GLU A 196 17.14 -23.87 -20.00
CA GLU A 196 17.99 -24.25 -18.86
C GLU A 196 17.27 -23.98 -17.53
N SER A 197 17.68 -24.73 -16.51
CA SER A 197 17.28 -24.46 -15.14
C SER A 197 18.11 -23.34 -14.54
N GLY A 198 17.53 -22.60 -13.58
CA GLY A 198 18.28 -21.54 -12.90
C GLY A 198 17.45 -20.74 -11.94
N LYS A 199 18.10 -19.74 -11.34
CA LYS A 199 17.43 -18.79 -10.43
C LYS A 199 17.27 -17.44 -11.09
N LEU A 200 16.05 -16.89 -11.00
CA LEU A 200 15.70 -15.54 -11.43
C LEU A 200 15.44 -14.67 -10.22
N VAL A 201 16.01 -13.46 -10.22
CA VAL A 201 15.60 -12.36 -9.35
C VAL A 201 15.00 -11.28 -10.22
N LEU A 202 13.78 -10.90 -9.91
CA LEU A 202 13.08 -9.78 -10.54
C LEU A 202 12.67 -8.82 -9.44
N GLU A 203 13.09 -7.58 -9.57
CA GLU A 203 12.62 -6.47 -8.75
C GLU A 203 11.84 -5.50 -9.62
N PHE A 204 10.73 -5.02 -9.09
CA PHE A 204 9.98 -3.97 -9.76
C PHE A 204 9.15 -3.16 -8.78
N TRP A 205 8.72 -1.99 -9.21
CA TRP A 205 7.66 -1.26 -8.53
C TRP A 205 6.63 -0.78 -9.54
N ILE A 206 5.40 -0.64 -9.08
CA ILE A 206 4.28 -0.11 -9.83
C ILE A 206 3.57 0.98 -9.03
N THR A 207 2.89 1.87 -9.72
CA THR A 207 1.93 2.81 -9.13
C THR A 207 0.52 2.23 -9.31
N PRO A 208 -0.19 1.86 -8.23
CA PRO A 208 -1.59 1.48 -8.33
C PRO A 208 -2.49 2.67 -8.64
N PHE A 209 -3.56 2.44 -9.37
CA PHE A 209 -4.52 3.47 -9.76
C PHE A 209 -5.95 3.06 -9.39
N ASP A 210 -6.73 4.00 -8.85
CA ASP A 210 -8.18 3.86 -8.72
C ASP A 210 -8.84 4.00 -10.09
N TYR A 211 -8.18 4.73 -11.01
CA TYR A 211 -8.58 4.85 -12.41
C TYR A 211 -7.35 5.06 -13.32
N ALA A 212 -7.19 4.22 -14.32
CA ALA A 212 -6.15 4.32 -15.34
C ALA A 212 -6.77 4.05 -16.74
N GLY A 213 -7.29 5.08 -17.36
CA GLY A 213 -7.97 4.96 -18.64
C GLY A 213 -7.07 5.18 -19.88
N PRO A 214 -7.63 5.02 -21.07
CA PRO A 214 -6.93 5.23 -22.35
C PRO A 214 -6.54 6.70 -22.59
N GLU A 215 -7.13 7.62 -21.84
CA GLU A 215 -6.84 9.06 -21.94
C GLU A 215 -5.44 9.41 -21.43
N GLY A 216 -4.76 8.45 -20.84
CA GLY A 216 -3.41 8.60 -20.34
C GLY A 216 -3.36 9.20 -18.92
N PRO A 217 -2.14 9.54 -18.45
CA PRO A 217 -1.89 9.91 -17.07
C PRO A 217 -2.58 11.22 -16.63
N VAL A 218 -2.99 12.07 -17.55
CA VAL A 218 -3.65 13.35 -17.23
C VAL A 218 -5.01 13.16 -16.54
N ARG A 219 -5.68 12.04 -16.81
CA ARG A 219 -6.98 11.69 -16.20
C ARG A 219 -6.89 10.55 -15.17
N ALA A 220 -5.73 9.97 -15.03
CA ALA A 220 -5.52 8.91 -14.08
C ALA A 220 -5.68 9.39 -12.63
N VAL A 221 -6.15 8.50 -11.76
CA VAL A 221 -6.27 8.72 -10.32
C VAL A 221 -5.38 7.69 -9.63
N GLU A 222 -4.25 8.15 -9.09
CA GLU A 222 -3.38 7.28 -8.30
C GLU A 222 -4.06 6.88 -7.00
N SER A 223 -3.92 5.62 -6.61
CA SER A 223 -4.40 5.14 -5.32
C SER A 223 -3.55 5.72 -4.19
N VAL A 224 -4.20 6.22 -3.15
CA VAL A 224 -3.50 6.70 -1.96
C VAL A 224 -3.22 5.54 -1.03
N LEU A 225 -1.94 5.23 -0.81
CA LEU A 225 -1.51 4.15 0.07
C LEU A 225 -1.29 4.67 1.49
N GLU A 226 -2.03 4.09 2.46
CA GLU A 226 -1.99 4.49 3.87
C GLU A 226 -1.80 3.29 4.81
N GLU A 227 -1.23 3.54 5.98
CA GLU A 227 -1.04 2.50 7.01
C GLU A 227 -2.36 1.87 7.44
N GLY A 228 -2.40 0.55 7.48
CA GLY A 228 -3.57 -0.21 7.89
C GLY A 228 -4.63 -0.38 6.82
N ARG A 229 -4.49 0.27 5.65
CA ARG A 229 -5.40 0.09 4.52
C ARG A 229 -5.27 -1.31 3.94
N ASP A 230 -6.39 -1.91 3.61
CA ASP A 230 -6.46 -3.14 2.85
C ASP A 230 -6.57 -2.83 1.36
N ILE A 231 -5.89 -3.62 0.53
CA ILE A 231 -5.95 -3.56 -0.93
C ILE A 231 -6.22 -4.93 -1.52
N GLY A 232 -6.77 -4.98 -2.71
CA GLY A 232 -6.86 -6.19 -3.53
C GLY A 232 -5.57 -6.40 -4.31
N LEU A 233 -4.95 -7.58 -4.17
CA LEU A 233 -3.76 -7.96 -4.91
C LEU A 233 -3.77 -9.46 -5.13
N CYS A 234 -3.40 -9.90 -6.32
CA CYS A 234 -3.20 -11.31 -6.64
C CYS A 234 -2.14 -11.45 -7.71
N TRP A 235 -1.57 -12.64 -7.81
CA TRP A 235 -0.68 -13.02 -8.90
C TRP A 235 -0.86 -14.47 -9.29
N ALA A 236 -0.43 -14.76 -10.50
CA ALA A 236 -0.22 -16.10 -11.00
C ALA A 236 1.19 -16.23 -11.56
N VAL A 237 1.75 -17.45 -11.45
CA VAL A 237 2.95 -17.86 -12.16
C VAL A 237 2.50 -18.85 -13.23
N ILE A 238 2.79 -18.49 -14.48
CA ILE A 238 2.47 -19.33 -15.64
C ILE A 238 3.76 -19.98 -16.05
N ASP A 239 3.77 -21.32 -16.05
CA ASP A 239 4.94 -22.16 -16.17
C ASP A 239 4.85 -22.99 -17.46
N PHE A 240 5.88 -22.92 -18.31
CA PHE A 240 5.99 -23.62 -19.57
C PHE A 240 7.28 -24.45 -19.64
N ASP A 241 7.17 -25.77 -19.53
CA ASP A 241 8.32 -26.72 -19.55
C ASP A 241 8.66 -27.24 -20.96
N ASP A 242 8.10 -26.69 -22.02
CA ASP A 242 8.40 -27.10 -23.39
C ASP A 242 8.24 -25.92 -24.36
N VAL A 243 9.32 -25.54 -25.02
CA VAL A 243 9.35 -24.49 -26.04
C VAL A 243 8.35 -24.67 -27.18
N ASN A 244 7.86 -25.89 -27.44
CA ASN A 244 6.86 -26.19 -28.46
C ASN A 244 5.45 -26.32 -27.88
N ALA A 245 5.30 -26.23 -26.56
CA ALA A 245 4.00 -26.29 -25.92
C ALA A 245 3.08 -25.17 -26.41
N ARG A 246 1.80 -25.47 -26.57
CA ARG A 246 0.74 -24.51 -26.88
C ARG A 246 -0.08 -24.13 -25.64
N SER A 247 0.14 -24.82 -24.54
CA SER A 247 -0.49 -24.59 -23.24
C SER A 247 0.57 -24.69 -22.15
N ASN A 248 0.39 -23.91 -21.09
CA ASN A 248 1.26 -23.97 -19.94
C ASN A 248 1.28 -25.35 -19.28
N ASN A 249 2.32 -25.64 -18.54
CA ASN A 249 2.47 -26.79 -17.67
C ASN A 249 1.70 -26.60 -16.36
N GLY A 250 1.75 -25.39 -15.81
CA GLY A 250 1.01 -24.97 -14.64
C GLY A 250 0.55 -23.51 -14.71
N PHE A 251 -0.64 -23.23 -14.17
CA PHE A 251 -1.14 -21.87 -13.95
C PHE A 251 -1.34 -21.66 -12.44
N TRP A 252 -0.26 -21.25 -11.77
CA TRP A 252 -0.14 -21.21 -10.33
C TRP A 252 -0.68 -19.89 -9.75
N ASN A 253 -1.93 -19.87 -9.32
CA ASN A 253 -2.63 -18.69 -8.82
C ASN A 253 -2.62 -18.60 -7.28
N LEU A 254 -2.47 -17.38 -6.73
CA LEU A 254 -2.56 -17.10 -5.31
C LEU A 254 -4.01 -17.13 -4.79
N SER A 255 -4.99 -16.87 -5.64
CA SER A 255 -6.42 -16.97 -5.33
C SER A 255 -6.97 -18.37 -5.61
N GLU A 256 -8.11 -18.68 -5.01
CA GLU A 256 -8.90 -19.89 -5.34
C GLU A 256 -9.72 -19.72 -6.64
N HIS A 257 -9.74 -18.52 -7.17
CA HIS A 257 -10.48 -18.13 -8.37
C HIS A 257 -9.54 -17.58 -9.42
N HIS A 258 -9.90 -17.72 -10.68
CA HIS A 258 -9.16 -17.11 -11.76
C HIS A 258 -9.30 -15.58 -11.70
N THR A 259 -8.20 -14.88 -11.40
CA THR A 259 -8.22 -13.43 -11.12
C THR A 259 -7.58 -12.58 -12.20
N MET A 260 -6.79 -13.16 -13.11
CA MET A 260 -5.99 -12.39 -14.07
C MET A 260 -6.84 -11.60 -15.07
N TYR A 261 -7.94 -12.17 -15.52
CA TYR A 261 -8.96 -11.48 -16.34
C TYR A 261 -10.38 -11.82 -15.88
N GLY A 262 -10.55 -12.12 -14.60
CA GLY A 262 -11.80 -12.51 -13.98
C GLY A 262 -12.50 -11.36 -13.28
N ASN A 263 -12.52 -11.43 -11.96
CA ASN A 263 -13.24 -10.50 -11.10
C ASN A 263 -12.35 -10.00 -9.95
N ALA A 264 -12.12 -8.69 -9.87
CA ALA A 264 -11.28 -8.08 -8.85
C ALA A 264 -11.83 -8.27 -7.41
N SER A 265 -13.12 -8.53 -7.24
CA SER A 265 -13.68 -8.89 -5.94
C SER A 265 -13.16 -10.24 -5.40
N GLN A 266 -12.48 -11.02 -6.22
CA GLN A 266 -11.89 -12.32 -5.88
C GLN A 266 -10.37 -12.25 -5.64
N LEU A 267 -9.77 -11.06 -5.72
CA LEU A 267 -8.38 -10.83 -5.34
C LEU A 267 -8.17 -11.14 -3.85
N ARG A 268 -6.93 -11.48 -3.49
CA ARG A 268 -6.57 -11.65 -2.08
C ARG A 268 -6.48 -10.30 -1.39
N THR A 269 -6.90 -10.25 -0.15
CA THR A 269 -6.75 -9.04 0.67
C THR A 269 -5.33 -8.95 1.22
N PHE A 270 -4.68 -7.83 0.96
CA PHE A 270 -3.38 -7.46 1.49
C PHE A 270 -3.50 -6.20 2.34
N ARG A 271 -2.79 -6.17 3.47
CA ARG A 271 -2.76 -5.01 4.36
C ARG A 271 -1.43 -4.28 4.27
N LEU A 272 -1.50 -2.98 4.05
CA LEU A 272 -0.36 -2.08 4.14
C LEU A 272 0.05 -1.95 5.61
N MET A 273 1.09 -2.69 6.01
CA MET A 273 1.51 -2.72 7.41
C MET A 273 2.16 -1.39 7.81
N PRO A 274 2.03 -0.98 9.08
CA PRO A 274 2.79 0.13 9.61
C PRO A 274 4.27 -0.21 9.71
N LEU A 275 5.13 0.82 9.82
CA LEU A 275 6.56 0.64 10.00
C LEU A 275 6.85 -0.27 11.20
N GLU A 276 7.69 -1.28 10.99
CA GLU A 276 8.10 -2.22 12.06
C GLU A 276 8.78 -1.47 13.22
N GLN A 277 8.53 -1.92 14.46
CA GLN A 277 8.97 -1.22 15.66
C GLN A 277 10.49 -0.95 15.68
N GLN A 278 11.28 -1.87 15.14
CA GLN A 278 12.74 -1.75 15.07
C GLN A 278 13.22 -0.58 14.20
N PHE A 279 12.40 -0.10 13.26
CA PHE A 279 12.71 1.02 12.37
C PHE A 279 12.08 2.33 12.82
N ARG A 280 11.23 2.30 13.85
CA ARG A 280 10.60 3.51 14.37
C ARG A 280 11.61 4.30 15.20
N LYS A 281 11.63 5.62 15.02
CA LYS A 281 12.40 6.49 15.90
C LYS A 281 11.75 6.48 17.27
N LYS A 282 12.55 6.31 18.32
CA LYS A 282 12.05 6.45 19.68
C LYS A 282 11.43 7.82 19.87
N ILE A 283 10.30 7.85 20.59
CA ILE A 283 9.64 9.10 20.92
C ILE A 283 10.49 9.88 21.93
N ASP A 284 10.81 11.12 21.62
CA ASP A 284 11.62 12.01 22.45
C ASP A 284 11.08 13.42 22.40
N ALA A 285 10.66 13.96 23.55
CA ALA A 285 10.11 15.29 23.67
C ALA A 285 11.22 16.33 23.63
N GLN A 286 11.16 17.24 22.67
CA GLN A 286 12.04 18.40 22.56
C GLN A 286 11.25 19.61 22.14
N TRP A 287 11.65 20.79 22.62
CA TRP A 287 10.98 22.01 22.23
C TRP A 287 11.87 23.23 22.41
N SER A 288 11.53 24.30 21.71
CA SER A 288 12.09 25.61 21.80
C SER A 288 11.00 26.67 21.96
N PHE A 289 11.41 27.88 22.24
CA PHE A 289 10.49 29.02 22.34
C PHE A 289 11.10 30.26 21.72
N ARG A 290 10.23 31.20 21.35
CA ARG A 290 10.57 32.54 20.88
C ARG A 290 9.63 33.53 21.57
N ILE A 291 10.22 34.61 22.12
CA ILE A 291 9.47 35.70 22.67
C ILE A 291 8.92 36.53 21.49
N ILE A 292 7.60 36.68 21.44
CA ILE A 292 6.92 37.50 20.41
C ILE A 292 6.82 38.93 20.89
N ASP A 293 6.39 39.13 22.15
CA ASP A 293 6.18 40.42 22.73
C ASP A 293 6.51 40.38 24.24
N MET A 294 7.56 41.07 24.64
CA MET A 294 8.04 41.07 26.01
C MET A 294 7.09 41.81 26.95
N ASP A 295 6.53 42.93 26.49
CA ASP A 295 5.66 43.78 27.31
C ASP A 295 4.32 43.13 27.59
N ARG A 296 3.83 42.36 26.61
CA ARG A 296 2.62 41.54 26.72
C ARG A 296 2.88 40.14 27.27
N ARG A 297 4.14 39.81 27.49
CA ARG A 297 4.56 38.44 27.98
C ARG A 297 4.09 37.31 27.06
N MET A 298 4.12 37.57 25.75
CA MET A 298 3.66 36.65 24.73
C MET A 298 4.83 35.85 24.19
N VAL A 299 4.68 34.53 24.24
CA VAL A 299 5.73 33.56 23.87
C VAL A 299 5.15 32.53 22.92
N ALA A 300 5.84 32.27 21.79
CA ALA A 300 5.56 31.16 20.91
C ALA A 300 6.43 29.97 21.30
N PHE A 301 5.80 28.81 21.49
CA PHE A 301 6.47 27.55 21.73
C PHE A 301 6.47 26.71 20.46
N ARG A 302 7.55 26.02 20.21
CA ARG A 302 7.71 25.18 19.04
C ARG A 302 8.13 23.79 19.45
N ASP A 303 7.31 22.81 19.11
CA ASP A 303 7.64 21.39 19.19
C ASP A 303 8.80 21.06 18.23
N GLN A 304 9.79 20.35 18.75
CA GLN A 304 10.97 19.85 18.05
C GLN A 304 11.18 18.35 18.35
N SER A 305 10.14 17.69 18.84
CA SER A 305 10.19 16.31 19.27
C SER A 305 10.45 15.36 18.12
N ALA A 306 11.04 14.22 18.44
CA ALA A 306 11.32 13.12 17.50
C ALA A 306 10.36 11.95 17.71
N GLY A 307 10.17 11.13 16.67
CA GLY A 307 9.28 9.97 16.66
C GLY A 307 7.92 10.28 16.04
N GLN A 308 7.05 9.27 16.03
CA GLN A 308 5.67 9.44 15.56
C GLN A 308 4.81 9.96 16.72
N ILE A 309 4.28 11.18 16.61
CA ILE A 309 3.54 11.84 17.66
C ILE A 309 2.10 12.05 17.21
N ASN A 310 1.15 11.62 18.05
CA ASN A 310 -0.28 11.73 17.79
C ASN A 310 -0.95 12.78 18.68
N SER A 311 -0.33 13.16 19.81
CA SER A 311 -0.87 14.15 20.71
C SER A 311 0.21 14.96 21.40
N TRP A 312 -0.12 16.22 21.69
CA TRP A 312 0.68 17.19 22.42
C TRP A 312 -0.14 17.69 23.61
N LYS A 313 0.54 17.92 24.73
CA LYS A 313 -0.01 18.64 25.86
C LYS A 313 1.07 19.52 26.47
N TRP A 314 0.87 20.81 26.37
CA TRP A 314 1.70 21.79 27.03
C TRP A 314 1.11 22.17 28.39
N ASP A 315 1.98 22.24 29.39
CA ASP A 315 1.70 22.84 30.68
C ASP A 315 2.63 24.05 30.78
N PHE A 316 2.05 25.26 30.85
CA PHE A 316 2.84 26.50 30.85
C PHE A 316 3.34 26.91 32.25
N GLY A 317 2.99 26.10 33.28
CA GLY A 317 3.42 26.33 34.66
C GLY A 317 2.68 27.43 35.40
N ASP A 318 1.70 28.09 34.75
CA ASP A 318 0.83 29.12 35.35
C ASP A 318 -0.60 28.61 35.61
N GLY A 319 -0.81 27.28 35.48
CA GLY A 319 -2.09 26.62 35.62
C GLY A 319 -2.87 26.51 34.32
N THR A 320 -2.33 26.99 33.21
CA THR A 320 -2.94 26.87 31.87
C THR A 320 -2.24 25.81 31.03
N THR A 321 -2.96 25.27 30.03
CA THR A 321 -2.48 24.21 29.15
C THR A 321 -2.91 24.46 27.71
N SER A 322 -2.20 23.82 26.74
CA SER A 322 -2.62 23.76 25.34
C SER A 322 -2.41 22.35 24.77
N SER A 323 -3.22 21.97 23.80
CA SER A 323 -3.05 20.76 22.98
C SER A 323 -2.50 21.04 21.58
N ASP A 324 -2.25 22.28 21.24
CA ASP A 324 -1.69 22.66 19.95
C ASP A 324 -0.25 22.18 19.84
N GLN A 325 0.18 21.77 18.65
CA GLN A 325 1.57 21.38 18.43
C GLN A 325 2.54 22.56 18.63
N HIS A 326 2.15 23.75 18.20
CA HIS A 326 2.97 24.96 18.27
C HIS A 326 2.18 26.13 18.88
N PRO A 327 1.93 26.13 20.19
CA PRO A 327 1.08 27.13 20.82
C PRO A 327 1.76 28.48 20.97
N VAL A 328 0.94 29.50 21.02
CA VAL A 328 1.31 30.84 21.51
C VAL A 328 0.62 31.04 22.85
N HIS A 329 1.40 31.42 23.86
CA HIS A 329 0.89 31.65 25.21
C HIS A 329 1.22 33.03 25.71
N THR A 330 0.33 33.62 26.50
CA THR A 330 0.49 34.93 27.12
C THR A 330 0.37 34.80 28.65
N TYR A 331 1.46 35.02 29.35
CA TYR A 331 1.49 34.99 30.80
C TYR A 331 0.84 36.26 31.39
N THR A 332 -0.05 36.09 32.36
CA THR A 332 -0.75 37.20 33.02
C THR A 332 0.14 37.88 34.05
N LYS A 333 1.07 37.13 34.65
CA LYS A 333 1.99 37.67 35.66
C LYS A 333 3.43 37.38 35.27
N PRO A 334 4.35 38.20 35.72
CA PRO A 334 5.77 37.90 35.65
C PRO A 334 6.13 36.78 36.63
N GLY A 335 7.15 35.99 36.33
CA GLY A 335 7.60 34.92 37.19
C GLY A 335 8.48 33.90 36.51
N ARG A 336 8.91 32.93 37.27
CA ARG A 336 9.57 31.71 36.76
C ARG A 336 8.52 30.65 36.55
N TYR A 337 8.49 30.13 35.35
CA TYR A 337 7.58 29.06 34.97
C TYR A 337 8.35 27.86 34.50
N ILE A 338 7.94 26.68 34.95
CA ILE A 338 8.41 25.41 34.38
C ILE A 338 7.41 25.03 33.31
N VAL A 339 7.82 25.13 32.05
CA VAL A 339 6.99 24.70 30.93
C VAL A 339 7.33 23.26 30.59
N ILE A 340 6.30 22.43 30.51
CA ILE A 340 6.45 21.02 30.20
C ILE A 340 5.66 20.68 28.94
N LEU A 341 6.35 20.11 27.96
CA LEU A 341 5.71 19.46 26.81
C LEU A 341 5.60 17.95 27.10
N TYR A 342 4.39 17.46 27.08
CA TYR A 342 4.08 16.02 27.04
C TYR A 342 3.70 15.63 25.64
N ILE A 343 4.25 14.55 25.14
CA ILE A 343 3.91 13.97 23.84
C ILE A 343 3.55 12.50 24.00
N GLU A 344 2.65 12.04 23.15
CA GLU A 344 2.24 10.65 23.07
C GLU A 344 2.11 10.21 21.64
N GLY A 345 2.50 8.98 21.36
CA GLY A 345 2.37 8.34 20.05
C GLY A 345 2.36 6.82 20.17
N PRO A 346 2.33 6.09 19.05
CA PRO A 346 2.26 4.62 19.08
C PRO A 346 3.45 3.97 19.77
N ASP A 347 4.60 4.66 19.86
CA ASP A 347 5.82 4.15 20.50
C ASP A 347 5.98 4.58 21.97
N GLY A 348 4.92 5.12 22.57
CA GLY A 348 4.90 5.48 23.99
C GLY A 348 4.68 6.96 24.24
N LYS A 349 5.24 7.43 25.37
CA LYS A 349 5.12 8.81 25.85
C LYS A 349 6.49 9.36 26.20
N SER A 350 6.66 10.66 26.01
CA SER A 350 7.84 11.39 26.46
C SER A 350 7.43 12.76 27.00
N ARG A 351 8.31 13.38 27.79
CA ARG A 351 8.10 14.73 28.30
C ARG A 351 9.42 15.47 28.43
N MET A 352 9.37 16.79 28.21
CA MET A 352 10.51 17.67 28.40
C MET A 352 10.07 18.94 29.13
N GLY A 353 10.64 19.14 30.30
CA GLY A 353 10.46 20.38 31.09
C GLY A 353 11.66 21.31 30.94
N LYS A 354 11.42 22.59 30.75
CA LYS A 354 12.44 23.65 30.81
C LYS A 354 11.93 24.77 31.69
N MET A 355 12.84 25.30 32.54
CA MET A 355 12.56 26.50 33.30
C MET A 355 12.65 27.73 32.38
N TRP A 356 11.64 28.55 32.44
CA TRP A 356 11.54 29.79 31.70
C TRP A 356 11.28 30.93 32.63
N ASP A 357 12.18 31.91 32.58
CA ASP A 357 11.97 33.19 33.26
C ASP A 357 11.17 34.12 32.37
N VAL A 358 9.89 34.30 32.67
CA VAL A 358 9.12 35.41 32.13
C VAL A 358 9.59 36.65 32.87
N ALA A 359 10.71 37.19 32.42
CA ALA A 359 11.27 38.39 33.00
C ALA A 359 10.26 39.51 32.93
N VAL A 360 9.90 40.01 34.09
CA VAL A 360 9.48 41.37 34.18
C VAL A 360 10.66 42.23 33.77
N ARG A 361 10.57 42.96 32.72
CA ARG A 361 11.14 44.31 32.86
C ARG A 361 10.23 45.01 33.89
N SER A 362 10.63 44.95 35.14
CA SER A 362 10.20 45.96 36.08
C SER A 362 10.35 47.30 35.38
N GLY A 363 9.27 48.04 35.32
CA GLY A 363 9.15 49.22 34.53
C GLY A 363 10.42 50.05 34.53
N ARG A 364 10.68 50.75 33.42
CA ARG A 364 11.71 51.78 33.24
C ARG A 364 12.56 51.96 34.48
N LEU A 365 13.82 51.61 34.41
CA LEU A 365 14.81 52.28 35.21
C LEU A 365 14.52 53.77 35.05
N ASP A 366 13.94 54.39 36.06
CA ASP A 366 13.91 55.81 36.21
C ASP A 366 15.35 56.26 36.00
N ARG A 367 15.62 56.78 34.82
CA ARG A 367 16.81 57.54 34.60
C ARG A 367 16.49 58.90 35.22
N ASP A 368 16.59 58.92 36.51
CA ASP A 368 16.81 60.22 37.15
C ASP A 368 18.30 60.54 37.07
N VAL A 369 18.54 61.63 36.36
CA VAL A 369 19.70 62.55 36.26
C VAL A 369 20.78 62.13 35.25
#